data_4862b420841305152994508eaa8ecb67
#
_entry.id   4862b420841305152994508eaa8ecb67
#
_cell.length_a   1.000
_cell.length_b   1.000
_cell.length_c   1.000
_cell.angle_alpha   90.00
_cell.angle_beta   90.00
_cell.angle_gamma   90.00
#
_symmetry.space_group_name_H-M   'P 1'
#
loop_
_entity.id
_entity.type
_entity.pdbx_description
1 polymer ?
#
loop_
_entity_poly.entity_id
_entity_poly.type
_entity_poly.pdbx_seq_one_letter_code
_entity_poly.pdbx_strand_id
1 'polypeptide(L)'
;MSLGLTALELARIQFAFTVSFHIIFPATSIGLACFLAMLEWKWLRTQNPIYKDLFKYWIKIFAVAFAMGVVSGIVMAYQFGTNWSEFSRIAGSVTGPLLTYEVMSAFFLEAGFLGIMLFGWGRVSPKAHFFATLMVAIGTCISMFWILSSNSWMQTPQGFSIENGIIVPQDWFAIVFNPSFPYRLAHMAAAAFLVSALLVAATAAWHLLKGRRDELVKKSFSMGLWMVLITSCLQVVIGDHHGLNTLKHQPAKLAAIEGHWNTNEDHAMPLLLFAIPDMEKEANAAEIGIPYLGSLILTHTLDGKVTGLKDFAPEDRPNVPTVFWSFRVMVGLGMLMVLLSLTALWLRKKGALYEA
;
A
#
# COMPACT_ATOMS: atom_id res chain seq x y z
N MET A 1 -31.00 19.49 8.86
CA MET A 1 -31.03 18.73 7.60
C MET A 1 -30.45 17.35 7.88
N SER A 2 -31.27 16.30 7.82
CA SER A 2 -30.74 14.93 7.81
C SER A 2 -30.06 14.73 6.44
N LEU A 3 -28.83 14.25 6.41
CA LEU A 3 -28.08 13.98 5.18
C LEU A 3 -28.70 12.82 4.37
N GLY A 4 -29.85 12.26 4.80
CA GLY A 4 -30.49 11.12 4.16
C GLY A 4 -29.69 9.80 4.20
N LEU A 5 -28.55 9.80 4.94
CA LEU A 5 -27.66 8.64 5.04
C LEU A 5 -28.16 7.67 6.11
N THR A 6 -28.09 6.38 5.81
CA THR A 6 -28.35 5.29 6.75
C THR A 6 -27.20 5.13 7.76
N ALA A 7 -27.46 4.46 8.89
CA ALA A 7 -26.41 4.14 9.87
C ALA A 7 -25.29 3.30 9.26
N LEU A 8 -25.61 2.39 8.33
CA LEU A 8 -24.63 1.57 7.62
C LEU A 8 -23.71 2.41 6.73
N GLU A 9 -24.27 3.36 5.98
CA GLU A 9 -23.48 4.26 5.13
C GLU A 9 -22.56 5.15 5.96
N LEU A 10 -23.04 5.69 7.07
CA LEU A 10 -22.21 6.46 8.01
C LEU A 10 -21.07 5.62 8.60
N ALA A 11 -21.34 4.37 8.98
CA ALA A 11 -20.30 3.45 9.47
C ALA A 11 -19.24 3.14 8.40
N ARG A 12 -19.65 2.94 7.15
CA ARG A 12 -18.72 2.73 6.00
C ARG A 12 -17.88 3.98 5.71
N ILE A 13 -18.47 5.16 5.76
CA ILE A 13 -17.75 6.43 5.60
C ILE A 13 -16.72 6.61 6.72
N GLN A 14 -17.12 6.37 7.96
CA GLN A 14 -16.24 6.46 9.13
C GLN A 14 -15.06 5.47 9.01
N PHE A 15 -15.33 4.23 8.64
CA PHE A 15 -14.29 3.22 8.39
C PHE A 15 -13.32 3.68 7.30
N ALA A 16 -13.84 4.09 6.14
CA ALA A 16 -13.03 4.54 5.02
C ALA A 16 -12.15 5.73 5.39
N PHE A 17 -12.69 6.72 6.11
CA PHE A 17 -11.94 7.87 6.59
C PHE A 17 -10.82 7.45 7.55
N THR A 18 -11.15 6.65 8.57
CA THR A 18 -10.18 6.24 9.60
C THR A 18 -9.00 5.46 9.01
N VAL A 19 -9.28 4.48 8.15
CA VAL A 19 -8.23 3.65 7.52
C VAL A 19 -7.42 4.47 6.52
N SER A 20 -8.07 5.29 5.69
CA SER A 20 -7.38 6.12 4.69
C SER A 20 -6.49 7.18 5.34
N PHE A 21 -6.95 7.79 6.42
CA PHE A 21 -6.14 8.75 7.17
C PHE A 21 -4.93 8.09 7.82
N HIS A 22 -5.13 6.93 8.46
CA HIS A 22 -4.04 6.22 9.14
C HIS A 22 -2.96 5.75 8.16
N ILE A 23 -3.33 5.13 7.03
CA ILE A 23 -2.37 4.47 6.12
C ILE A 23 -1.34 5.43 5.52
N ILE A 24 -1.63 6.72 5.42
CA ILE A 24 -0.72 7.75 4.89
C ILE A 24 0.59 7.77 5.67
N PHE A 25 0.51 7.70 6.99
CA PHE A 25 1.68 7.84 7.87
C PHE A 25 2.56 6.59 7.90
N PRO A 26 2.03 5.37 8.15
CA PRO A 26 2.83 4.15 8.06
C PRO A 26 3.46 3.94 6.68
N ALA A 27 2.70 4.16 5.59
CA ALA A 27 3.27 4.05 4.25
C ALA A 27 4.45 5.00 4.03
N THR A 28 4.38 6.22 4.59
CA THR A 28 5.47 7.18 4.53
C THR A 28 6.63 6.80 5.46
N SER A 29 6.36 6.40 6.70
CA SER A 29 7.39 6.12 7.70
C SER A 29 8.19 4.84 7.38
N ILE A 30 7.57 3.78 6.87
CA ILE A 30 8.25 2.52 6.49
C ILE A 30 9.34 2.81 5.44
N GLY A 31 8.97 3.44 4.33
CA GLY A 31 9.94 3.72 3.27
C GLY A 31 11.00 4.75 3.68
N LEU A 32 10.62 5.78 4.48
CA LEU A 32 11.59 6.75 5.00
C LEU A 32 12.55 6.13 6.02
N ALA A 33 12.12 5.23 6.90
CA ALA A 33 13.01 4.53 7.83
C ALA A 33 14.10 3.75 7.08
N CYS A 34 13.70 3.00 6.06
CA CYS A 34 14.64 2.26 5.21
C CYS A 34 15.56 3.21 4.42
N PHE A 35 15.03 4.33 3.92
CA PHE A 35 15.82 5.35 3.24
C PHE A 35 16.85 5.99 4.17
N LEU A 36 16.48 6.30 5.42
CA LEU A 36 17.39 6.81 6.45
C LEU A 36 18.48 5.80 6.79
N ALA A 37 18.15 4.53 6.96
CA ALA A 37 19.12 3.47 7.17
C ALA A 37 20.11 3.36 5.99
N MET A 38 19.63 3.48 4.75
CA MET A 38 20.49 3.49 3.56
C MET A 38 21.41 4.74 3.53
N LEU A 39 20.91 5.91 3.88
CA LEU A 39 21.69 7.14 3.92
C LEU A 39 22.83 7.02 4.96
N GLU A 40 22.51 6.52 6.15
CA GLU A 40 23.48 6.36 7.22
C GLU A 40 24.52 5.28 6.88
N TRP A 41 24.11 4.17 6.30
CA TRP A 41 25.01 3.15 5.77
C TRP A 41 25.97 3.72 4.72
N LYS A 42 25.46 4.53 3.78
CA LYS A 42 26.29 5.19 2.77
C LYS A 42 27.28 6.16 3.41
N TRP A 43 26.85 6.92 4.42
CA TRP A 43 27.74 7.81 5.16
C TRP A 43 28.85 7.03 5.87
N LEU A 44 28.53 5.95 6.57
CA LEU A 44 29.53 5.11 7.24
C LEU A 44 30.57 4.52 6.28
N ARG A 45 30.12 4.15 5.06
CA ARG A 45 31.00 3.56 4.03
C ARG A 45 31.86 4.58 3.31
N THR A 46 31.33 5.75 3.01
CA THR A 46 31.97 6.74 2.13
C THR A 46 32.54 7.92 2.87
N GLN A 47 32.15 8.14 4.12
CA GLN A 47 32.41 9.34 4.94
C GLN A 47 32.02 10.65 4.24
N ASN A 48 31.18 10.59 3.19
CA ASN A 48 30.71 11.76 2.48
C ASN A 48 29.64 12.49 3.32
N PRO A 49 29.85 13.77 3.69
CA PRO A 49 28.97 14.52 4.58
C PRO A 49 27.54 14.71 4.00
N ILE A 50 27.39 14.69 2.67
CA ILE A 50 26.08 14.84 2.00
C ILE A 50 25.07 13.81 2.53
N TYR A 51 25.46 12.56 2.73
CA TYR A 51 24.54 11.53 3.23
C TYR A 51 24.11 11.78 4.68
N LYS A 52 25.02 12.31 5.51
CA LYS A 52 24.71 12.70 6.88
C LYS A 52 23.75 13.90 6.91
N ASP A 53 23.94 14.86 6.04
CA ASP A 53 23.10 16.06 5.97
C ASP A 53 21.71 15.71 5.42
N LEU A 54 21.61 14.82 4.42
CA LEU A 54 20.34 14.25 3.96
C LEU A 54 19.63 13.49 5.09
N PHE A 55 20.36 12.67 5.86
CA PHE A 55 19.79 11.97 7.01
C PHE A 55 19.19 12.97 8.01
N LYS A 56 19.96 13.99 8.42
CA LYS A 56 19.50 15.03 9.35
C LYS A 56 18.30 15.83 8.86
N TYR A 57 18.16 15.97 7.56
CA TYR A 57 16.98 16.60 6.95
C TYR A 57 15.77 15.69 7.04
N TRP A 58 15.89 14.46 6.56
CA TRP A 58 14.76 13.55 6.42
C TRP A 58 14.29 12.93 7.72
N ILE A 59 15.17 12.82 8.73
CA ILE A 59 14.79 12.29 10.05
C ILE A 59 13.72 13.16 10.74
N LYS A 60 13.71 14.46 10.50
CA LYS A 60 12.69 15.38 11.06
C LYS A 60 11.31 15.10 10.48
N ILE A 61 11.25 14.86 9.18
CA ILE A 61 10.00 14.51 8.47
C ILE A 61 9.54 13.13 8.90
N PHE A 62 10.47 12.17 8.98
CA PHE A 62 10.20 10.84 9.50
C PHE A 62 9.61 10.89 10.91
N ALA A 63 10.20 11.66 11.82
CA ALA A 63 9.74 11.75 13.21
C ALA A 63 8.27 12.24 13.30
N VAL A 64 7.90 13.23 12.48
CA VAL A 64 6.51 13.72 12.45
C VAL A 64 5.57 12.67 11.84
N ALA A 65 5.95 12.06 10.72
CA ALA A 65 5.13 11.02 10.08
C ALA A 65 4.95 9.81 11.02
N PHE A 66 6.03 9.38 11.67
CA PHE A 66 6.00 8.28 12.64
C PHE A 66 5.09 8.59 13.84
N ALA A 67 5.24 9.77 14.46
CA ALA A 67 4.39 10.19 15.58
C ALA A 67 2.91 10.23 15.19
N MET A 68 2.59 10.77 14.01
CA MET A 68 1.21 10.79 13.50
C MET A 68 0.69 9.38 13.18
N GLY A 69 1.56 8.48 12.72
CA GLY A 69 1.24 7.06 12.53
C GLY A 69 0.85 6.39 13.85
N VAL A 70 1.64 6.60 14.91
CA VAL A 70 1.34 6.06 16.24
C VAL A 70 0.01 6.61 16.76
N VAL A 71 -0.20 7.94 16.73
CA VAL A 71 -1.43 8.56 17.23
C VAL A 71 -2.66 8.05 16.47
N SER A 72 -2.61 8.04 15.14
CA SER A 72 -3.74 7.57 14.32
C SER A 72 -3.96 6.05 14.46
N GLY A 73 -2.90 5.28 14.71
CA GLY A 73 -2.98 3.84 15.00
C GLY A 73 -3.68 3.54 16.33
N ILE A 74 -3.40 4.32 17.37
CA ILE A 74 -4.11 4.22 18.64
C ILE A 74 -5.60 4.51 18.44
N VAL A 75 -5.95 5.58 17.71
CA VAL A 75 -7.35 5.89 17.38
C VAL A 75 -8.01 4.72 16.64
N MET A 76 -7.31 4.12 15.66
CA MET A 76 -7.82 2.96 14.93
C MET A 76 -8.00 1.74 15.85
N ALA A 77 -7.10 1.51 16.80
CA ALA A 77 -7.21 0.42 17.76
C ALA A 77 -8.46 0.56 18.64
N TYR A 78 -8.83 1.78 19.02
CA TYR A 78 -10.08 2.02 19.75
C TYR A 78 -11.35 1.67 18.96
N GLN A 79 -11.31 1.77 17.64
CA GLN A 79 -12.47 1.43 16.79
C GLN A 79 -12.85 -0.05 16.90
N PHE A 80 -11.89 -0.95 17.13
CA PHE A 80 -12.17 -2.38 17.36
C PHE A 80 -13.00 -2.64 18.62
N GLY A 81 -12.88 -1.79 19.63
CA GLY A 81 -13.70 -1.88 20.86
C GLY A 81 -14.97 -1.02 20.84
N THR A 82 -15.14 -0.16 19.84
CA THR A 82 -16.26 0.79 19.72
C THR A 82 -17.06 0.56 18.45
N ASN A 83 -16.76 1.28 17.37
CA ASN A 83 -17.55 1.24 16.14
C ASN A 83 -17.47 -0.12 15.40
N TRP A 84 -16.39 -0.89 15.60
CA TRP A 84 -16.19 -2.21 14.99
C TRP A 84 -16.31 -3.35 16.00
N SER A 85 -17.01 -3.13 17.11
CA SER A 85 -17.11 -4.08 18.22
C SER A 85 -17.74 -5.42 17.81
N GLU A 86 -18.73 -5.42 16.92
CA GLU A 86 -19.35 -6.66 16.45
C GLU A 86 -18.39 -7.51 15.61
N PHE A 87 -17.58 -6.88 14.74
CA PHE A 87 -16.50 -7.56 14.04
C PHE A 87 -15.48 -8.16 15.04
N SER A 88 -15.10 -7.39 16.07
CA SER A 88 -14.17 -7.85 17.10
C SER A 88 -14.76 -9.00 17.94
N ARG A 89 -16.06 -8.98 18.19
CA ARG A 89 -16.76 -10.07 18.87
C ARG A 89 -16.68 -11.38 18.07
N ILE A 90 -16.83 -11.30 16.76
CA ILE A 90 -16.83 -12.48 15.87
C ILE A 90 -15.41 -12.95 15.57
N ALA A 91 -14.51 -12.04 15.20
CA ALA A 91 -13.18 -12.33 14.63
C ALA A 91 -12.00 -11.98 15.56
N GLY A 92 -12.26 -11.44 16.74
CA GLY A 92 -11.24 -10.95 17.67
C GLY A 92 -10.29 -12.04 18.18
N SER A 93 -10.73 -13.29 18.22
CA SER A 93 -9.88 -14.43 18.57
C SER A 93 -8.72 -14.65 17.58
N VAL A 94 -8.85 -14.19 16.35
CA VAL A 94 -7.80 -14.24 15.31
C VAL A 94 -7.12 -12.88 15.20
N THR A 95 -7.88 -11.80 15.00
CA THR A 95 -7.30 -10.47 14.75
C THR A 95 -6.62 -9.87 15.99
N GLY A 96 -7.13 -10.15 17.19
CA GLY A 96 -6.56 -9.66 18.44
C GLY A 96 -5.12 -10.13 18.68
N PRO A 97 -4.81 -11.42 18.62
CA PRO A 97 -3.44 -11.91 18.72
C PRO A 97 -2.50 -11.32 17.65
N LEU A 98 -2.93 -11.20 16.38
CA LEU A 98 -2.12 -10.63 15.31
C LEU A 98 -1.75 -9.18 15.60
N LEU A 99 -2.72 -8.35 16.04
CA LEU A 99 -2.48 -6.97 16.45
C LEU A 99 -1.61 -6.87 17.72
N THR A 100 -1.76 -7.83 18.66
CA THR A 100 -0.93 -7.90 19.86
C THR A 100 0.52 -8.22 19.49
N TYR A 101 0.77 -9.16 18.59
CA TYR A 101 2.12 -9.48 18.11
C TYR A 101 2.76 -8.30 17.36
N GLU A 102 1.98 -7.51 16.66
CA GLU A 102 2.47 -6.25 16.06
C GLU A 102 3.03 -5.32 17.14
N VAL A 103 2.24 -5.05 18.19
CA VAL A 103 2.67 -4.18 19.29
C VAL A 103 3.91 -4.74 19.99
N MET A 104 3.90 -6.03 20.33
CA MET A 104 4.96 -6.69 21.09
C MET A 104 6.30 -6.77 20.32
N SER A 105 6.26 -7.12 19.04
CA SER A 105 7.46 -7.38 18.24
C SER A 105 7.96 -6.17 17.44
N ALA A 106 7.08 -5.26 17.05
CA ALA A 106 7.41 -4.11 16.22
C ALA A 106 7.44 -2.82 17.02
N PHE A 107 6.32 -2.40 17.60
CA PHE A 107 6.23 -1.11 18.27
C PHE A 107 7.23 -0.97 19.45
N PHE A 108 7.41 -2.00 20.28
CA PHE A 108 8.42 -1.95 21.35
C PHE A 108 9.85 -1.92 20.81
N LEU A 109 10.13 -2.57 19.70
CA LEU A 109 11.43 -2.48 19.02
C LEU A 109 11.68 -1.05 18.52
N GLU A 110 10.70 -0.48 17.83
CA GLU A 110 10.76 0.90 17.34
C GLU A 110 10.96 1.90 18.48
N ALA A 111 10.10 1.87 19.48
CA ALA A 111 10.13 2.78 20.63
C ALA A 111 11.45 2.70 21.39
N GLY A 112 12.02 1.49 21.54
CA GLY A 112 13.29 1.27 22.23
C GLY A 112 14.49 1.93 21.55
N PHE A 113 14.50 1.96 20.21
CA PHE A 113 15.62 2.50 19.43
C PHE A 113 15.38 3.90 18.86
N LEU A 114 14.13 4.36 18.80
CA LEU A 114 13.77 5.67 18.22
C LEU A 114 14.49 6.84 18.90
N GLY A 115 14.61 6.80 20.22
CA GLY A 115 15.31 7.86 20.98
C GLY A 115 16.79 7.98 20.59
N ILE A 116 17.47 6.84 20.34
CA ILE A 116 18.86 6.83 19.88
C ILE A 116 18.94 7.34 18.44
N MET A 117 18.04 6.89 17.56
CA MET A 117 17.98 7.33 16.18
C MET A 117 17.75 8.85 16.05
N LEU A 118 16.90 9.44 16.89
CA LEU A 118 16.59 10.86 16.86
C LEU A 118 17.65 11.75 17.53
N PHE A 119 18.20 11.32 18.66
CA PHE A 119 19.01 12.17 19.55
C PHE A 119 20.42 11.64 19.82
N GLY A 120 20.79 10.50 19.23
CA GLY A 120 22.05 9.80 19.51
C GLY A 120 23.29 10.37 18.81
N TRP A 121 23.13 11.26 17.80
CA TRP A 121 24.26 11.85 17.09
C TRP A 121 25.25 12.54 18.05
N GLY A 122 26.52 12.08 18.03
CA GLY A 122 27.57 12.57 18.89
C GLY A 122 27.50 12.10 20.36
N ARG A 123 26.48 11.33 20.73
CA ARG A 123 26.29 10.75 22.08
C ARG A 123 26.61 9.26 22.11
N VAL A 124 26.39 8.55 21.02
CA VAL A 124 26.76 7.15 20.86
C VAL A 124 27.75 6.97 19.70
N SER A 125 28.38 5.80 19.60
CA SER A 125 29.26 5.51 18.46
C SER A 125 28.47 5.47 17.15
N PRO A 126 29.08 5.83 15.99
CA PRO A 126 28.41 5.80 14.71
C PRO A 126 27.79 4.44 14.35
N LYS A 127 28.45 3.34 14.75
CA LYS A 127 27.91 1.98 14.53
C LYS A 127 26.69 1.70 15.40
N ALA A 128 26.68 2.16 16.66
CA ALA A 128 25.54 2.01 17.56
C ALA A 128 24.35 2.86 17.08
N HIS A 129 24.60 4.06 16.55
CA HIS A 129 23.57 4.91 15.97
C HIS A 129 22.93 4.22 14.73
N PHE A 130 23.76 3.72 13.81
CA PHE A 130 23.29 2.98 12.65
C PHE A 130 22.50 1.72 13.04
N PHE A 131 22.97 0.98 14.06
CA PHE A 131 22.22 -0.16 14.57
C PHE A 131 20.82 0.24 15.05
N ALA A 132 20.71 1.36 15.78
CA ALA A 132 19.40 1.87 16.22
C ALA A 132 18.50 2.27 15.03
N THR A 133 19.05 2.96 14.04
CA THR A 133 18.33 3.30 12.81
C THR A 133 17.84 2.05 12.06
N LEU A 134 18.68 1.02 11.99
CA LEU A 134 18.33 -0.25 11.36
C LEU A 134 17.23 -0.98 12.13
N MET A 135 17.27 -0.99 13.48
CA MET A 135 16.23 -1.61 14.31
C MET A 135 14.88 -0.92 14.15
N VAL A 136 14.86 0.41 14.06
CA VAL A 136 13.63 1.15 13.75
C VAL A 136 13.10 0.78 12.36
N ALA A 137 13.96 0.73 11.34
CA ALA A 137 13.54 0.31 9.98
C ALA A 137 13.03 -1.13 9.94
N ILE A 138 13.65 -2.05 10.66
CA ILE A 138 13.17 -3.44 10.77
C ILE A 138 11.84 -3.48 11.53
N GLY A 139 11.70 -2.73 12.61
CA GLY A 139 10.45 -2.63 13.37
C GLY A 139 9.28 -2.21 12.50
N THR A 140 9.43 -1.14 11.70
CA THR A 140 8.38 -0.70 10.77
C THR A 140 8.00 -1.76 9.73
N CYS A 141 8.97 -2.57 9.27
CA CYS A 141 8.69 -3.69 8.37
C CYS A 141 7.98 -4.85 9.08
N ILE A 142 8.30 -5.14 10.34
CA ILE A 142 7.61 -6.16 11.15
C ILE A 142 6.18 -5.71 11.46
N SER A 143 5.95 -4.43 11.77
CA SER A 143 4.62 -3.86 11.95
C SER A 143 3.77 -4.08 10.69
N MET A 144 4.30 -3.71 9.51
CA MET A 144 3.64 -3.96 8.23
C MET A 144 3.31 -5.45 8.03
N PHE A 145 4.20 -6.37 8.40
CA PHE A 145 3.99 -7.82 8.28
C PHE A 145 2.75 -8.25 9.07
N TRP A 146 2.65 -7.90 10.35
CA TRP A 146 1.53 -8.33 11.20
C TRP A 146 0.21 -7.70 10.79
N ILE A 147 0.21 -6.40 10.50
CA ILE A 147 -1.00 -5.69 10.05
C ILE A 147 -1.51 -6.27 8.74
N LEU A 148 -0.62 -6.58 7.79
CA LEU A 148 -1.04 -7.18 6.53
C LEU A 148 -1.39 -8.66 6.62
N SER A 149 -0.84 -9.40 7.59
CA SER A 149 -1.33 -10.74 7.91
C SER A 149 -2.80 -10.68 8.34
N SER A 150 -3.15 -9.80 9.28
CA SER A 150 -4.53 -9.58 9.71
C SER A 150 -5.43 -9.10 8.57
N ASN A 151 -5.00 -8.07 7.82
CA ASN A 151 -5.76 -7.52 6.70
C ASN A 151 -6.00 -8.54 5.58
N SER A 152 -4.99 -9.33 5.21
CA SER A 152 -5.13 -10.35 4.17
C SER A 152 -6.02 -11.51 4.60
N TRP A 153 -5.95 -11.90 5.88
CA TRP A 153 -6.82 -12.94 6.43
C TRP A 153 -8.30 -12.57 6.32
N MET A 154 -8.67 -11.31 6.55
CA MET A 154 -10.05 -10.84 6.35
C MET A 154 -10.54 -10.97 4.90
N GLN A 155 -9.65 -11.07 3.93
CA GLN A 155 -9.99 -11.20 2.50
C GLN A 155 -10.04 -12.66 2.03
N THR A 156 -9.17 -13.51 2.59
CA THR A 156 -9.07 -14.94 2.27
C THR A 156 -8.88 -15.73 3.56
N PRO A 157 -9.92 -15.78 4.42
CA PRO A 157 -9.82 -16.39 5.74
C PRO A 157 -9.60 -17.89 5.64
N GLN A 158 -8.61 -18.39 6.38
CA GLN A 158 -8.27 -19.82 6.52
C GLN A 158 -7.82 -20.13 7.95
N GLY A 159 -7.69 -21.42 8.29
CA GLY A 159 -7.13 -21.89 9.55
C GLY A 159 -8.04 -21.65 10.76
N PHE A 160 -9.35 -21.63 10.59
CA PHE A 160 -10.34 -21.38 11.65
C PHE A 160 -11.54 -22.32 11.55
N SER A 161 -12.29 -22.46 12.64
CA SER A 161 -13.65 -23.02 12.70
C SER A 161 -14.63 -21.95 13.17
N ILE A 162 -15.91 -22.17 12.97
CA ILE A 162 -16.98 -21.32 13.54
C ILE A 162 -17.70 -22.11 14.62
N GLU A 163 -17.66 -21.63 15.86
CA GLU A 163 -18.28 -22.24 17.01
C GLU A 163 -19.22 -21.21 17.66
N ASN A 164 -20.52 -21.54 17.72
CA ASN A 164 -21.55 -20.63 18.25
C ASN A 164 -21.54 -19.23 17.64
N GLY A 165 -21.25 -19.12 16.31
CA GLY A 165 -21.19 -17.85 15.61
C GLY A 165 -19.93 -17.03 15.89
N ILE A 166 -18.91 -17.60 16.51
CA ILE A 166 -17.61 -16.99 16.81
C ILE A 166 -16.53 -17.76 16.06
N ILE A 167 -15.57 -17.05 15.51
CA ILE A 167 -14.41 -17.61 14.86
C ILE A 167 -13.42 -18.11 15.92
N VAL A 168 -12.99 -19.38 15.77
CA VAL A 168 -11.99 -20.02 16.66
C VAL A 168 -10.77 -20.41 15.83
N PRO A 169 -9.57 -19.91 16.15
CA PRO A 169 -8.35 -20.25 15.41
C PRO A 169 -8.00 -21.73 15.61
N GLN A 170 -7.66 -22.41 14.50
CA GLN A 170 -7.26 -23.81 14.47
C GLN A 170 -5.82 -24.00 13.98
N ASP A 171 -5.39 -23.20 13.00
CA ASP A 171 -4.05 -23.27 12.41
C ASP A 171 -3.48 -21.87 12.22
N TRP A 172 -2.57 -21.49 13.10
CA TRP A 172 -1.93 -20.16 13.05
C TRP A 172 -1.04 -19.96 11.84
N PHE A 173 -0.44 -21.02 11.29
CA PHE A 173 0.35 -20.89 10.08
C PHE A 173 -0.53 -20.54 8.87
N ALA A 174 -1.66 -21.24 8.71
CA ALA A 174 -2.63 -20.93 7.68
C ALA A 174 -3.29 -19.56 7.87
N ILE A 175 -3.49 -19.10 9.11
CA ILE A 175 -3.99 -17.76 9.41
C ILE A 175 -2.99 -16.70 8.97
N VAL A 176 -1.73 -16.79 9.40
CA VAL A 176 -0.69 -15.79 9.13
C VAL A 176 -0.34 -15.77 7.65
N PHE A 177 -0.12 -16.94 7.05
CA PHE A 177 0.30 -17.09 5.64
C PHE A 177 -0.88 -17.47 4.73
N ASN A 178 -2.02 -16.83 4.93
CA ASN A 178 -3.20 -17.04 4.09
C ASN A 178 -2.92 -16.72 2.60
N PRO A 179 -3.74 -17.21 1.67
CA PRO A 179 -3.47 -17.12 0.22
C PRO A 179 -3.23 -15.72 -0.33
N SER A 180 -3.82 -14.68 0.28
CA SER A 180 -3.65 -13.30 -0.16
C SER A 180 -2.45 -12.60 0.48
N PHE A 181 -1.89 -13.13 1.56
CA PHE A 181 -0.87 -12.47 2.36
C PHE A 181 0.40 -12.10 1.58
N PRO A 182 1.07 -13.01 0.85
CA PRO A 182 2.32 -12.68 0.16
C PRO A 182 2.13 -11.58 -0.89
N TYR A 183 1.02 -11.60 -1.60
CA TYR A 183 0.71 -10.59 -2.62
C TYR A 183 0.42 -9.23 -2.00
N ARG A 184 -0.35 -9.17 -0.92
CA ARG A 184 -0.67 -7.94 -0.22
C ARG A 184 0.54 -7.35 0.47
N LEU A 185 1.37 -8.18 1.10
CA LEU A 185 2.61 -7.75 1.72
C LEU A 185 3.56 -7.15 0.70
N ALA A 186 3.81 -7.84 -0.40
CA ALA A 186 4.70 -7.36 -1.46
C ALA A 186 4.17 -6.06 -2.09
N HIS A 187 2.87 -5.99 -2.39
CA HIS A 187 2.22 -4.82 -2.99
C HIS A 187 2.31 -3.60 -2.07
N MET A 188 1.98 -3.78 -0.78
CA MET A 188 2.03 -2.68 0.20
C MET A 188 3.46 -2.25 0.51
N ALA A 189 4.42 -3.19 0.59
CA ALA A 189 5.83 -2.85 0.75
C ALA A 189 6.32 -1.99 -0.41
N ALA A 190 6.09 -2.40 -1.66
CA ALA A 190 6.46 -1.62 -2.83
C ALA A 190 5.76 -0.25 -2.85
N ALA A 191 4.47 -0.18 -2.45
CA ALA A 191 3.74 1.09 -2.35
C ALA A 191 4.34 2.02 -1.27
N ALA A 192 4.72 1.52 -0.10
CA ALA A 192 5.36 2.31 0.96
C ALA A 192 6.71 2.90 0.50
N PHE A 193 7.53 2.09 -0.17
CA PHE A 193 8.77 2.58 -0.79
C PHE A 193 8.49 3.60 -1.89
N LEU A 194 7.46 3.42 -2.72
CA LEU A 194 7.08 4.33 -3.79
C LEU A 194 6.60 5.68 -3.25
N VAL A 195 5.76 5.69 -2.21
CA VAL A 195 5.31 6.90 -1.51
C VAL A 195 6.51 7.70 -0.98
N SER A 196 7.42 7.04 -0.27
CA SER A 196 8.61 7.69 0.28
C SER A 196 9.55 8.18 -0.82
N ALA A 197 9.72 7.42 -1.90
CA ALA A 197 10.53 7.80 -3.05
C ALA A 197 9.99 9.07 -3.73
N LEU A 198 8.67 9.14 -3.93
CA LEU A 198 8.01 10.31 -4.50
C LEU A 198 8.09 11.52 -3.57
N LEU A 199 7.92 11.33 -2.25
CA LEU A 199 8.09 12.40 -1.28
C LEU A 199 9.51 12.99 -1.34
N VAL A 200 10.54 12.13 -1.40
CA VAL A 200 11.94 12.54 -1.54
C VAL A 200 12.19 13.26 -2.86
N ALA A 201 11.71 12.71 -3.98
CA ALA A 201 11.88 13.29 -5.30
C ALA A 201 11.13 14.62 -5.45
N ALA A 202 9.86 14.68 -5.02
CA ALA A 202 9.02 15.88 -5.12
C ALA A 202 9.56 17.03 -4.27
N THR A 203 10.02 16.75 -3.04
CA THR A 203 10.65 17.77 -2.19
C THR A 203 11.91 18.33 -2.83
N ALA A 204 12.75 17.48 -3.40
CA ALA A 204 13.96 17.93 -4.09
C ALA A 204 13.63 18.69 -5.39
N ALA A 205 12.63 18.24 -6.17
CA ALA A 205 12.13 18.94 -7.34
C ALA A 205 11.63 20.34 -7.00
N TRP A 206 10.87 20.46 -5.90
CA TRP A 206 10.43 21.77 -5.40
C TRP A 206 11.59 22.72 -5.12
N HIS A 207 12.65 22.22 -4.49
CA HIS A 207 13.85 23.02 -4.24
C HIS A 207 14.57 23.41 -5.53
N LEU A 208 14.66 22.52 -6.53
CA LEU A 208 15.23 22.82 -7.86
C LEU A 208 14.44 23.92 -8.56
N LEU A 209 13.10 23.86 -8.55
CA LEU A 209 12.21 24.88 -9.11
C LEU A 209 12.36 26.24 -8.42
N LYS A 210 12.70 26.26 -7.13
CA LYS A 210 13.02 27.47 -6.37
C LYS A 210 14.47 27.96 -6.58
N GLY A 211 15.20 27.39 -7.53
CA GLY A 211 16.56 27.78 -7.88
C GLY A 211 17.66 27.20 -6.98
N ARG A 212 17.33 26.35 -6.00
CA ARG A 212 18.33 25.68 -5.19
C ARG A 212 18.90 24.48 -5.95
N ARG A 213 20.14 24.63 -6.43
CA ARG A 213 20.83 23.60 -7.24
C ARG A 213 22.09 23.07 -6.57
N ASP A 214 22.12 23.10 -5.21
CA ASP A 214 23.21 22.54 -4.44
C ASP A 214 23.27 20.99 -4.56
N GLU A 215 24.44 20.43 -4.22
CA GLU A 215 24.70 18.99 -4.34
C GLU A 215 23.73 18.13 -3.48
N LEU A 216 23.27 18.64 -2.34
CA LEU A 216 22.33 17.96 -1.46
C LEU A 216 20.99 17.77 -2.16
N VAL A 217 20.44 18.82 -2.79
CA VAL A 217 19.18 18.78 -3.53
C VAL A 217 19.30 17.87 -4.75
N LYS A 218 20.36 18.00 -5.56
CA LYS A 218 20.59 17.13 -6.73
C LYS A 218 20.72 15.66 -6.32
N LYS A 219 21.42 15.38 -5.21
CA LYS A 219 21.61 14.02 -4.72
C LYS A 219 20.29 13.41 -4.23
N SER A 220 19.51 14.18 -3.45
CA SER A 220 18.17 13.79 -2.98
C SER A 220 17.25 13.47 -4.15
N PHE A 221 17.18 14.37 -5.15
CA PHE A 221 16.37 14.18 -6.35
C PHE A 221 16.76 12.92 -7.11
N SER A 222 18.06 12.75 -7.35
CA SER A 222 18.59 11.57 -8.03
C SER A 222 18.26 10.27 -7.32
N MET A 223 18.43 10.22 -5.98
CA MET A 223 18.14 9.02 -5.19
C MET A 223 16.63 8.71 -5.19
N GLY A 224 15.79 9.73 -4.98
CA GLY A 224 14.35 9.59 -5.04
C GLY A 224 13.87 9.04 -6.39
N LEU A 225 14.34 9.59 -7.50
CA LEU A 225 13.97 9.12 -8.84
C LEU A 225 14.41 7.68 -9.14
N TRP A 226 15.58 7.24 -8.66
CA TRP A 226 15.99 5.84 -8.78
C TRP A 226 15.07 4.92 -7.98
N MET A 227 14.68 5.34 -6.77
CA MET A 227 13.71 4.58 -5.98
C MET A 227 12.36 4.53 -6.69
N VAL A 228 11.85 5.65 -7.25
CA VAL A 228 10.58 5.67 -8.01
C VAL A 228 10.66 4.71 -9.19
N LEU A 229 11.74 4.72 -9.97
CA LEU A 229 11.90 3.84 -11.13
C LEU A 229 11.82 2.36 -10.73
N ILE A 230 12.58 1.96 -9.73
CA ILE A 230 12.64 0.56 -9.29
C ILE A 230 11.29 0.14 -8.72
N THR A 231 10.73 0.93 -7.81
CA THR A 231 9.51 0.54 -7.09
C THR A 231 8.26 0.63 -7.98
N SER A 232 8.16 1.59 -8.91
CA SER A 232 7.02 1.67 -9.82
C SER A 232 6.99 0.51 -10.82
N CYS A 233 8.15 0.11 -11.37
CA CYS A 233 8.22 -1.05 -12.25
C CYS A 233 7.89 -2.35 -11.49
N LEU A 234 8.41 -2.52 -10.28
CA LEU A 234 8.08 -3.67 -9.43
C LEU A 234 6.58 -3.69 -9.07
N GLN A 235 5.99 -2.52 -8.83
CA GLN A 235 4.58 -2.41 -8.47
C GLN A 235 3.65 -2.91 -9.58
N VAL A 236 3.99 -2.70 -10.85
CA VAL A 236 3.22 -3.24 -11.98
C VAL A 236 3.24 -4.78 -11.96
N VAL A 237 4.42 -5.38 -11.83
CA VAL A 237 4.57 -6.85 -11.79
C VAL A 237 3.85 -7.46 -10.58
N ILE A 238 4.06 -6.88 -9.41
CA ILE A 238 3.41 -7.35 -8.17
C ILE A 238 1.89 -7.16 -8.26
N GLY A 239 1.43 -6.04 -8.85
CA GLY A 239 0.02 -5.74 -9.04
C GLY A 239 -0.69 -6.75 -9.93
N ASP A 240 -0.05 -7.16 -11.02
CA ASP A 240 -0.55 -8.19 -11.92
C ASP A 240 -0.76 -9.53 -11.18
N HIS A 241 0.26 -10.02 -10.49
CA HIS A 241 0.16 -11.25 -9.68
C HIS A 241 -0.91 -11.15 -8.57
N HIS A 242 -1.08 -9.96 -7.97
CA HIS A 242 -2.15 -9.72 -7.00
C HIS A 242 -3.54 -9.75 -7.67
N GLY A 243 -3.66 -9.25 -8.90
CA GLY A 243 -4.87 -9.36 -9.72
C GLY A 243 -5.26 -10.81 -9.99
N LEU A 244 -4.29 -11.65 -10.38
CA LEU A 244 -4.50 -13.09 -10.58
C LEU A 244 -4.89 -13.82 -9.28
N ASN A 245 -4.31 -13.45 -8.15
CA ASN A 245 -4.75 -13.96 -6.85
C ASN A 245 -6.19 -13.55 -6.54
N THR A 246 -6.59 -12.32 -6.87
CA THR A 246 -7.96 -11.83 -6.71
C THR A 246 -8.93 -12.58 -7.62
N LEU A 247 -8.56 -12.86 -8.87
CA LEU A 247 -9.34 -13.71 -9.77
C LEU A 247 -9.65 -15.06 -9.15
N LYS A 248 -8.64 -15.70 -8.57
CA LYS A 248 -8.75 -17.04 -8.00
C LYS A 248 -9.62 -17.08 -6.73
N HIS A 249 -9.49 -16.10 -5.85
CA HIS A 249 -10.07 -16.15 -4.49
C HIS A 249 -11.25 -15.20 -4.27
N GLN A 250 -11.39 -14.17 -5.09
CA GLN A 250 -12.46 -13.17 -5.00
C GLN A 250 -13.00 -12.82 -6.40
N PRO A 251 -13.53 -13.78 -7.17
CA PRO A 251 -13.91 -13.56 -8.59
C PRO A 251 -14.97 -12.49 -8.76
N ALA A 252 -15.99 -12.38 -7.88
CA ALA A 252 -16.97 -11.31 -7.91
C ALA A 252 -16.35 -9.92 -7.78
N LYS A 253 -15.34 -9.79 -6.91
CA LYS A 253 -14.58 -8.54 -6.76
C LYS A 253 -13.78 -8.21 -8.02
N LEU A 254 -13.16 -9.22 -8.66
CA LEU A 254 -12.45 -8.98 -9.91
C LEU A 254 -13.41 -8.56 -11.02
N ALA A 255 -14.55 -9.23 -11.16
CA ALA A 255 -15.58 -8.83 -12.14
C ALA A 255 -16.05 -7.38 -11.93
N ALA A 256 -16.18 -6.93 -10.66
CA ALA A 256 -16.48 -5.54 -10.33
C ALA A 256 -15.32 -4.57 -10.67
N ILE A 257 -14.08 -4.97 -10.43
CA ILE A 257 -12.86 -4.23 -10.82
C ILE A 257 -12.84 -3.99 -12.33
N GLU A 258 -13.20 -4.99 -13.11
CA GLU A 258 -13.19 -4.92 -14.57
C GLU A 258 -14.48 -4.35 -15.16
N GLY A 259 -15.54 -4.13 -14.37
CA GLY A 259 -16.85 -3.72 -14.88
C GLY A 259 -17.48 -4.78 -15.78
N HIS A 260 -17.18 -6.06 -15.53
CA HIS A 260 -17.54 -7.20 -16.35
C HIS A 260 -18.85 -7.82 -15.85
N TRP A 261 -19.96 -7.54 -16.56
CA TRP A 261 -21.30 -7.95 -16.14
C TRP A 261 -21.68 -9.36 -16.61
N ASN A 262 -21.40 -9.70 -17.85
CA ASN A 262 -21.77 -10.98 -18.42
C ASN A 262 -20.52 -11.85 -18.60
N THR A 263 -20.61 -13.13 -18.25
CA THR A 263 -19.54 -14.08 -18.52
C THR A 263 -19.27 -14.17 -20.02
N ASN A 264 -18.03 -14.06 -20.44
CA ASN A 264 -17.67 -14.18 -21.85
C ASN A 264 -17.54 -15.66 -22.22
N GLU A 265 -18.45 -16.16 -23.05
CA GLU A 265 -18.44 -17.57 -23.51
C GLU A 265 -17.78 -17.76 -24.88
N ASP A 266 -18.10 -16.90 -25.83
CA ASP A 266 -17.70 -17.04 -27.24
C ASP A 266 -16.79 -15.93 -27.76
N HIS A 267 -16.34 -14.99 -26.88
CA HIS A 267 -15.52 -13.86 -27.29
C HIS A 267 -14.64 -13.37 -26.13
N ALA A 268 -13.52 -12.79 -26.48
CA ALA A 268 -12.56 -12.25 -25.50
C ALA A 268 -13.15 -11.09 -24.71
N MET A 269 -12.83 -11.02 -23.43
CA MET A 269 -13.15 -9.90 -22.57
C MET A 269 -12.25 -8.70 -22.90
N PRO A 270 -12.81 -7.50 -23.17
CA PRO A 270 -12.01 -6.28 -23.33
C PRO A 270 -11.46 -5.79 -21.99
N LEU A 271 -10.34 -5.10 -22.00
CA LEU A 271 -9.92 -4.29 -20.87
C LEU A 271 -10.61 -2.93 -20.97
N LEU A 272 -11.56 -2.65 -20.10
CA LEU A 272 -12.25 -1.37 -20.07
C LEU A 272 -11.34 -0.29 -19.42
N LEU A 273 -10.96 0.70 -20.20
CA LEU A 273 -10.23 1.88 -19.70
C LEU A 273 -11.16 2.89 -19.04
N PHE A 274 -12.37 3.00 -19.58
CA PHE A 274 -13.45 3.85 -19.11
C PHE A 274 -14.77 3.08 -19.17
N ALA A 275 -15.60 3.18 -18.13
CA ALA A 275 -16.97 2.70 -18.14
C ALA A 275 -17.81 3.50 -17.14
N ILE A 276 -19.13 3.53 -17.38
CA ILE A 276 -20.12 4.04 -16.44
C ILE A 276 -20.97 2.85 -15.99
N PRO A 277 -20.58 2.10 -14.94
CA PRO A 277 -21.33 0.97 -14.46
C PRO A 277 -22.68 1.43 -13.85
N ASP A 278 -23.75 0.75 -14.24
CA ASP A 278 -25.12 0.97 -13.74
C ASP A 278 -25.58 -0.31 -13.02
N MET A 279 -25.75 -0.18 -11.69
CA MET A 279 -26.15 -1.30 -10.84
C MET A 279 -27.60 -1.75 -11.04
N GLU A 280 -28.48 -0.83 -11.47
CA GLU A 280 -29.90 -1.14 -11.67
C GLU A 280 -30.13 -1.89 -13.02
N LYS A 281 -29.38 -1.47 -14.05
CA LYS A 281 -29.43 -2.10 -15.36
C LYS A 281 -28.52 -3.32 -15.50
N GLU A 282 -27.63 -3.52 -14.51
CA GLU A 282 -26.61 -4.57 -14.54
C GLU A 282 -25.79 -4.54 -15.85
N ALA A 283 -25.38 -3.35 -16.26
CA ALA A 283 -24.65 -3.08 -17.49
C ALA A 283 -23.83 -1.80 -17.40
N ASN A 284 -22.95 -1.57 -18.37
CA ASN A 284 -22.27 -0.30 -18.52
C ASN A 284 -23.08 0.61 -19.46
N ALA A 285 -23.43 1.82 -19.02
CA ALA A 285 -24.14 2.80 -19.84
C ALA A 285 -23.28 3.33 -21.00
N ALA A 286 -21.96 3.44 -20.78
CA ALA A 286 -20.95 3.76 -21.79
C ALA A 286 -19.64 3.05 -21.41
N GLU A 287 -18.90 2.61 -22.44
CA GLU A 287 -17.62 1.95 -22.24
C GLU A 287 -16.63 2.23 -23.36
N ILE A 288 -15.35 2.32 -23.00
CA ILE A 288 -14.21 2.39 -23.91
C ILE A 288 -13.21 1.36 -23.45
N GLY A 289 -12.92 0.38 -24.29
CA GLY A 289 -12.04 -0.73 -23.94
C GLY A 289 -11.10 -1.12 -25.07
N ILE A 290 -10.05 -1.84 -24.68
CA ILE A 290 -9.11 -2.48 -25.62
C ILE A 290 -9.55 -3.93 -25.79
N PRO A 291 -9.98 -4.33 -26.99
CA PRO A 291 -10.41 -5.70 -27.24
C PRO A 291 -9.34 -6.73 -26.88
N TYR A 292 -9.73 -7.91 -26.45
CA TYR A 292 -8.88 -9.05 -26.09
C TYR A 292 -7.96 -8.86 -24.88
N LEU A 293 -7.65 -7.62 -24.50
CA LEU A 293 -6.61 -7.34 -23.50
C LEU A 293 -7.03 -7.77 -22.09
N GLY A 294 -8.33 -7.73 -21.75
CA GLY A 294 -8.85 -8.22 -20.47
C GLY A 294 -8.60 -9.72 -20.30
N SER A 295 -9.03 -10.54 -21.27
CA SER A 295 -8.76 -11.97 -21.26
C SER A 295 -7.26 -12.26 -21.24
N LEU A 296 -6.46 -11.58 -22.07
CA LEU A 296 -5.02 -11.79 -22.14
C LEU A 296 -4.32 -11.56 -20.80
N ILE A 297 -4.65 -10.49 -20.09
CA ILE A 297 -4.06 -10.17 -18.78
C ILE A 297 -4.49 -11.18 -17.72
N LEU A 298 -5.78 -11.54 -17.68
CA LEU A 298 -6.34 -12.36 -16.60
C LEU A 298 -6.15 -13.86 -16.79
N THR A 299 -6.09 -14.34 -18.02
CA THR A 299 -6.04 -15.77 -18.32
C THR A 299 -4.80 -16.21 -19.10
N HIS A 300 -3.97 -15.24 -19.53
CA HIS A 300 -2.82 -15.44 -20.42
C HIS A 300 -3.20 -16.08 -21.79
N THR A 301 -4.47 -16.01 -22.15
CA THR A 301 -5.01 -16.43 -23.46
C THR A 301 -5.89 -15.34 -24.03
N LEU A 302 -5.99 -15.27 -25.37
CA LEU A 302 -6.78 -14.21 -26.02
C LEU A 302 -8.29 -14.40 -25.87
N ASP A 303 -8.72 -15.64 -25.66
CA ASP A 303 -10.11 -16.10 -25.58
C ASP A 303 -10.53 -16.63 -24.20
N GLY A 304 -9.67 -16.41 -23.19
CA GLY A 304 -9.89 -16.94 -21.84
C GLY A 304 -11.21 -16.47 -21.23
N LYS A 305 -11.92 -17.44 -20.61
CA LYS A 305 -13.20 -17.19 -19.95
C LYS A 305 -13.01 -16.52 -18.60
N VAL A 306 -13.74 -15.44 -18.36
CA VAL A 306 -13.81 -14.72 -17.08
C VAL A 306 -15.27 -14.63 -16.65
N THR A 307 -15.54 -15.00 -15.39
CA THR A 307 -16.89 -14.99 -14.82
C THR A 307 -17.40 -13.56 -14.65
N GLY A 308 -18.59 -13.27 -15.13
CA GLY A 308 -19.24 -11.97 -14.99
C GLY A 308 -20.01 -11.81 -13.69
N LEU A 309 -20.36 -10.57 -13.35
CA LEU A 309 -21.05 -10.22 -12.11
C LEU A 309 -22.45 -10.88 -12.01
N LYS A 310 -23.12 -11.11 -13.12
CA LYS A 310 -24.48 -11.69 -13.14
C LYS A 310 -24.50 -13.14 -12.67
N ASP A 311 -23.36 -13.84 -12.67
CA ASP A 311 -23.27 -15.22 -12.18
C ASP A 311 -23.20 -15.30 -10.64
N PHE A 312 -23.09 -14.15 -9.96
CA PHE A 312 -23.11 -14.05 -8.50
C PHE A 312 -24.44 -13.50 -8.02
N ALA A 313 -24.88 -13.92 -6.83
CA ALA A 313 -26.08 -13.38 -6.20
C ALA A 313 -25.96 -11.86 -5.99
N PRO A 314 -27.04 -11.06 -6.16
CA PRO A 314 -26.98 -9.60 -6.05
C PRO A 314 -26.39 -9.09 -4.73
N GLU A 315 -26.66 -9.78 -3.62
CA GLU A 315 -26.15 -9.49 -2.27
C GLU A 315 -24.64 -9.70 -2.12
N ASP A 316 -24.04 -10.56 -2.95
CA ASP A 316 -22.60 -10.85 -2.95
C ASP A 316 -21.81 -9.94 -3.89
N ARG A 317 -22.49 -9.10 -4.67
CA ARG A 317 -21.85 -8.21 -5.63
C ARG A 317 -21.34 -6.94 -4.94
N PRO A 318 -20.07 -6.55 -5.15
CA PRO A 318 -19.56 -5.26 -4.68
C PRO A 318 -20.28 -4.09 -5.35
N ASN A 319 -20.16 -2.89 -4.76
CA ASN A 319 -20.57 -1.65 -5.44
C ASN A 319 -19.65 -1.39 -6.64
N VAL A 320 -20.10 -1.76 -7.84
CA VAL A 320 -19.29 -1.77 -9.07
C VAL A 320 -18.75 -0.38 -9.43
N PRO A 321 -19.55 0.71 -9.43
CA PRO A 321 -19.04 2.04 -9.74
C PRO A 321 -17.84 2.44 -8.86
N THR A 322 -17.96 2.23 -7.55
CA THR A 322 -16.90 2.58 -6.60
C THR A 322 -15.65 1.74 -6.81
N VAL A 323 -15.80 0.43 -6.97
CA VAL A 323 -14.67 -0.51 -7.13
C VAL A 323 -13.97 -0.29 -8.46
N PHE A 324 -14.71 -0.17 -9.56
CA PHE A 324 -14.19 0.07 -10.91
C PHE A 324 -13.34 1.35 -10.95
N TRP A 325 -13.92 2.47 -10.54
CA TRP A 325 -13.23 3.75 -10.64
C TRP A 325 -12.04 3.87 -9.68
N SER A 326 -12.15 3.35 -8.46
CA SER A 326 -11.01 3.31 -7.53
C SER A 326 -9.83 2.54 -8.11
N PHE A 327 -10.10 1.40 -8.75
CA PHE A 327 -9.06 0.59 -9.39
C PHE A 327 -8.46 1.31 -10.61
N ARG A 328 -9.28 1.89 -11.49
CA ARG A 328 -8.80 2.63 -12.68
C ARG A 328 -7.92 3.83 -12.30
N VAL A 329 -8.31 4.59 -11.27
CA VAL A 329 -7.49 5.70 -10.75
C VAL A 329 -6.17 5.17 -10.19
N MET A 330 -6.19 4.09 -9.41
CA MET A 330 -4.98 3.48 -8.86
C MET A 330 -4.01 3.05 -9.96
N VAL A 331 -4.48 2.30 -10.96
CA VAL A 331 -3.65 1.82 -12.07
C VAL A 331 -3.15 2.99 -12.92
N GLY A 332 -4.02 3.96 -13.22
CA GLY A 332 -3.66 5.17 -13.97
C GLY A 332 -2.54 5.97 -13.30
N LEU A 333 -2.61 6.17 -11.99
CA LEU A 333 -1.54 6.79 -11.20
C LEU A 333 -0.27 5.95 -11.21
N GLY A 334 -0.37 4.63 -11.09
CA GLY A 334 0.77 3.70 -11.19
C GLY A 334 1.50 3.84 -12.53
N MET A 335 0.75 3.83 -13.63
CA MET A 335 1.32 4.02 -14.98
C MET A 335 1.93 5.41 -15.17
N LEU A 336 1.32 6.46 -14.60
CA LEU A 336 1.91 7.80 -14.58
C LEU A 336 3.25 7.83 -13.86
N MET A 337 3.37 7.15 -12.72
CA MET A 337 4.64 7.07 -11.96
C MET A 337 5.73 6.34 -12.76
N VAL A 338 5.38 5.26 -13.47
CA VAL A 338 6.30 4.58 -14.42
C VAL A 338 6.74 5.55 -15.52
N LEU A 339 5.80 6.23 -16.16
CA LEU A 339 6.10 7.20 -17.23
C LEU A 339 7.02 8.34 -16.75
N LEU A 340 6.74 8.92 -15.59
CA LEU A 340 7.58 9.94 -14.98
C LEU A 340 9.00 9.44 -14.70
N SER A 341 9.13 8.21 -14.18
CA SER A 341 10.44 7.63 -13.87
C SER A 341 11.25 7.31 -15.15
N LEU A 342 10.61 6.82 -16.20
CA LEU A 342 11.25 6.59 -17.49
C LEU A 342 11.65 7.91 -18.17
N THR A 343 10.82 8.94 -18.08
CA THR A 343 11.14 10.30 -18.54
C THR A 343 12.36 10.85 -17.80
N ALA A 344 12.41 10.68 -16.47
CA ALA A 344 13.56 11.08 -15.68
C ALA A 344 14.84 10.32 -16.07
N LEU A 345 14.74 9.03 -16.38
CA LEU A 345 15.87 8.24 -16.90
C LEU A 345 16.35 8.73 -18.27
N TRP A 346 15.44 9.06 -19.16
CA TRP A 346 15.74 9.62 -20.46
C TRP A 346 16.43 11.00 -20.36
N LEU A 347 15.91 11.91 -19.51
CA LEU A 347 16.52 13.21 -19.24
C LEU A 347 17.92 13.08 -18.62
N ARG A 348 18.11 12.09 -17.74
CA ARG A 348 19.42 11.77 -17.16
C ARG A 348 20.44 11.37 -18.25
N LYS A 349 20.04 10.50 -19.20
CA LYS A 349 20.89 10.10 -20.32
C LYS A 349 21.28 11.28 -21.20
N LYS A 350 20.41 12.29 -21.33
CA LYS A 350 20.67 13.54 -22.05
C LYS A 350 21.48 14.58 -21.27
N GLY A 351 21.77 14.36 -20.01
CA GLY A 351 22.43 15.34 -19.14
C GLY A 351 21.52 16.49 -18.68
N ALA A 352 20.22 16.47 -19.00
CA ALA A 352 19.26 17.56 -18.78
C ALA A 352 18.41 17.39 -17.51
N LEU A 353 18.66 16.37 -16.68
CA LEU A 353 17.80 16.03 -15.54
C LEU A 353 17.57 17.17 -14.54
N TYR A 354 18.54 18.06 -14.38
CA TYR A 354 18.47 19.16 -13.41
C TYR A 354 18.16 20.53 -14.06
N GLU A 355 17.93 20.54 -15.37
CA GLU A 355 17.70 21.74 -16.17
C GLU A 355 16.26 21.82 -16.68
N ALA A 356 15.57 20.67 -16.71
CA ALA A 356 14.21 20.50 -17.21
C ALA A 356 13.14 20.95 -16.22
#